data_e71a4c25d60010380fdfc9922c98aefd
#
_entry.id   e71a4c25d60010380fdfc9922c98aefd
#
_cell.length_a   1.000
_cell.length_b   1.000
_cell.length_c   1.000
_cell.angle_alpha   90.00
_cell.angle_beta   90.00
_cell.angle_gamma   90.00
#
_symmetry.space_group_name_H-M   'P 1'
#
loop_
_entity.id
_entity.type
_entity.pdbx_description
1 polymer ?
#
loop_
_entity_poly.entity_id
_entity_poly.type
_entity_poly.pdbx_seq_one_letter_code
_entity_poly.pdbx_strand_id
1 'polypeptide(L)'
;TDVARYRAGDLDMTNYALPPEQFAKLQKELPGEVFTTRTLATYSYELNNKKAPFDNVNVRKALNLSLDRNVITDKVLGQGQTPTYVFTPTYIEEGQLIQQPAYSKEPMAQRNEEAIKLLEEAGYSKANPLKFSILYNTNENHKKVAIAAASMWKANTKGLIDVKLENQEWKTYIDSRRAGRYDAARAGWNADYNQATTFGNYFLSNSSNNTAKY
;
A
#
# COMPACT_ATOMS: atom_id res chain seq x y z
N THR A 1 -14.32 16.49 13.85
CA THR A 1 -13.03 15.78 13.61
C THR A 1 -12.18 15.81 14.89
N ASP A 2 -11.24 14.91 15.06
CA ASP A 2 -10.35 14.87 16.24
C ASP A 2 -9.52 16.15 16.36
N VAL A 3 -9.08 16.72 15.24
CA VAL A 3 -8.37 18.01 15.22
C VAL A 3 -9.24 19.16 15.79
N ALA A 4 -10.54 19.19 15.44
CA ALA A 4 -11.44 20.20 15.96
C ALA A 4 -11.68 20.04 17.47
N ARG A 5 -11.80 18.81 17.95
CA ARG A 5 -11.96 18.49 19.37
C ARG A 5 -10.69 18.80 20.19
N TYR A 6 -9.50 18.48 19.61
CA TYR A 6 -8.23 18.85 20.21
C TYR A 6 -8.10 20.38 20.38
N ARG A 7 -8.43 21.16 19.35
CA ARG A 7 -8.43 22.63 19.42
C ARG A 7 -9.44 23.22 20.41
N ALA A 8 -10.53 22.50 20.64
CA ALA A 8 -11.54 22.90 21.64
C ALA A 8 -11.16 22.51 23.07
N GLY A 9 -10.06 21.75 23.26
CA GLY A 9 -9.66 21.26 24.58
C GLY A 9 -10.42 19.99 25.02
N ASP A 10 -11.16 19.35 24.12
CA ASP A 10 -11.91 18.12 24.41
C ASP A 10 -11.07 16.83 24.30
N LEU A 11 -9.84 16.94 23.78
CA LEU A 11 -8.90 15.86 23.62
C LEU A 11 -7.49 16.31 24.01
N ASP A 12 -6.78 15.45 24.74
CA ASP A 12 -5.36 15.67 25.06
C ASP A 12 -4.45 15.30 23.87
N MET A 13 -4.86 14.36 23.03
CA MET A 13 -4.14 13.95 21.82
C MET A 13 -5.07 13.29 20.80
N THR A 14 -4.65 13.29 19.54
CA THR A 14 -5.30 12.49 18.49
C THR A 14 -4.68 11.11 18.41
N ASN A 15 -5.47 10.08 18.16
CA ASN A 15 -5.00 8.68 18.09
C ASN A 15 -4.75 8.21 16.64
N TYR A 16 -5.26 8.94 15.64
CA TYR A 16 -5.13 8.55 14.23
C TYR A 16 -4.24 9.51 13.45
N ALA A 17 -3.74 9.04 12.32
CA ALA A 17 -3.00 9.89 11.39
C ALA A 17 -3.82 11.13 11.03
N LEU A 18 -3.18 12.28 11.07
CA LEU A 18 -3.79 13.56 10.66
C LEU A 18 -4.16 13.51 9.17
N PRO A 19 -5.20 14.23 8.73
CA PRO A 19 -5.49 14.37 7.31
C PRO A 19 -4.29 14.99 6.57
N PRO A 20 -3.81 14.39 5.46
CA PRO A 20 -2.62 14.86 4.75
C PRO A 20 -2.71 16.34 4.34
N GLU A 21 -3.89 16.77 3.91
CA GLU A 21 -4.16 18.16 3.50
C GLU A 21 -4.04 19.17 4.65
N GLN A 22 -4.17 18.73 5.89
CA GLN A 22 -4.06 19.59 7.07
C GLN A 22 -2.69 19.51 7.76
N PHE A 23 -1.93 18.44 7.49
CA PHE A 23 -0.71 18.13 8.22
C PHE A 23 0.30 19.27 8.20
N ALA A 24 0.68 19.76 7.01
CA ALA A 24 1.65 20.87 6.87
C ALA A 24 1.17 22.19 7.51
N LYS A 25 -0.15 22.43 7.48
CA LYS A 25 -0.77 23.58 8.14
C LYS A 25 -0.71 23.45 9.65
N LEU A 26 -1.07 22.28 10.17
CA LEU A 26 -1.05 22.00 11.61
C LEU A 26 0.36 22.09 12.20
N GLN A 27 1.38 21.63 11.49
CA GLN A 27 2.77 21.79 11.92
C GLN A 27 3.18 23.26 12.11
N LYS A 28 2.62 24.18 11.30
CA LYS A 28 2.88 25.62 11.41
C LYS A 28 2.04 26.30 12.49
N GLU A 29 0.80 25.89 12.65
CA GLU A 29 -0.16 26.50 13.59
C GLU A 29 0.03 26.01 15.03
N LEU A 30 0.52 24.80 15.20
CA LEU A 30 0.71 24.12 16.49
C LEU A 30 2.17 23.63 16.60
N PRO A 31 3.16 24.56 16.61
CA PRO A 31 4.56 24.20 16.68
C PRO A 31 4.87 23.49 18.01
N GLY A 32 5.48 22.31 17.92
CA GLY A 32 5.78 21.48 19.10
C GLY A 32 4.65 20.57 19.57
N GLU A 33 3.47 20.60 18.92
CA GLU A 33 2.32 19.73 19.25
C GLU A 33 2.05 18.67 18.17
N VAL A 34 2.64 18.83 16.97
CA VAL A 34 2.53 17.83 15.88
C VAL A 34 3.81 17.01 15.80
N PHE A 35 3.70 15.75 16.16
CA PHE A 35 4.81 14.81 16.17
C PHE A 35 4.69 13.77 15.06
N THR A 36 5.80 13.48 14.39
CA THR A 36 5.92 12.35 13.48
C THR A 36 6.80 11.30 14.12
N THR A 37 6.22 10.13 14.40
CA THR A 37 6.92 8.99 14.99
C THR A 37 6.92 7.81 14.04
N ARG A 38 8.00 7.02 14.06
CA ARG A 38 8.07 5.78 13.29
C ARG A 38 7.22 4.71 13.95
N THR A 39 6.42 4.02 13.16
CA THR A 39 5.64 2.88 13.59
C THR A 39 6.22 1.62 12.97
N LEU A 40 6.35 0.54 13.73
CA LEU A 40 6.78 -0.77 13.24
C LEU A 40 5.67 -1.39 12.38
N ALA A 41 5.44 -0.81 11.23
CA ALA A 41 4.32 -1.17 10.37
C ALA A 41 4.68 -1.03 8.88
N THR A 42 4.02 -1.82 8.06
CA THR A 42 4.09 -1.72 6.60
C THR A 42 2.69 -1.64 6.00
N TYR A 43 2.49 -0.70 5.11
CA TYR A 43 1.29 -0.56 4.27
C TYR A 43 1.52 -1.26 2.93
N SER A 44 0.56 -2.06 2.48
CA SER A 44 0.67 -2.81 1.23
C SER A 44 -0.69 -3.03 0.57
N TYR A 45 -0.65 -3.54 -0.66
CA TYR A 45 -1.78 -4.22 -1.27
C TYR A 45 -1.51 -5.72 -1.30
N GLU A 46 -2.48 -6.50 -0.83
CA GLU A 46 -2.52 -7.94 -1.05
C GLU A 46 -3.10 -8.23 -2.42
N LEU A 47 -2.46 -9.11 -3.17
CA LEU A 47 -2.95 -9.65 -4.42
C LEU A 47 -3.45 -11.08 -4.16
N ASN A 48 -4.65 -11.42 -4.59
CA ASN A 48 -5.23 -12.75 -4.36
C ASN A 48 -4.55 -13.79 -5.26
N ASN A 49 -3.52 -14.47 -4.76
CA ASN A 49 -2.70 -15.41 -5.54
C ASN A 49 -3.44 -16.67 -6.02
N LYS A 50 -4.63 -16.95 -5.50
CA LYS A 50 -5.47 -18.09 -5.94
C LYS A 50 -6.46 -17.72 -7.04
N LYS A 51 -6.47 -16.47 -7.46
CA LYS A 51 -7.42 -15.95 -8.44
C LYS A 51 -6.67 -15.29 -9.60
N ALA A 52 -7.04 -15.65 -10.83
CA ALA A 52 -6.60 -14.88 -11.99
C ALA A 52 -7.06 -13.42 -11.85
N PRO A 53 -6.22 -12.45 -12.23
CA PRO A 53 -4.93 -12.61 -12.94
C PRO A 53 -3.71 -12.75 -12.01
N PHE A 54 -3.89 -12.77 -10.69
CA PHE A 54 -2.80 -12.69 -9.71
C PHE A 54 -2.16 -14.04 -9.37
N ASP A 55 -2.64 -15.15 -9.90
CA ASP A 55 -1.94 -16.43 -9.98
C ASP A 55 -0.69 -16.35 -10.88
N ASN A 56 -0.67 -15.41 -11.84
CA ASN A 56 0.47 -15.16 -12.72
C ASN A 56 1.51 -14.23 -12.04
N VAL A 57 2.73 -14.74 -11.85
CA VAL A 57 3.83 -14.00 -11.22
C VAL A 57 4.27 -12.76 -12.03
N ASN A 58 4.19 -12.80 -13.37
CA ASN A 58 4.56 -11.68 -14.23
C ASN A 58 3.62 -10.49 -14.01
N VAL A 59 2.33 -10.75 -13.82
CA VAL A 59 1.34 -9.72 -13.48
C VAL A 59 1.68 -9.06 -12.14
N ARG A 60 1.99 -9.86 -11.11
CA ARG A 60 2.36 -9.31 -9.80
C ARG A 60 3.65 -8.49 -9.85
N LYS A 61 4.66 -8.95 -10.61
CA LYS A 61 5.90 -8.20 -10.83
C LYS A 61 5.65 -6.87 -11.55
N ALA A 62 4.84 -6.88 -12.61
CA ALA A 62 4.50 -5.68 -13.36
C ALA A 62 3.86 -4.59 -12.50
N LEU A 63 2.93 -4.96 -11.61
CA LEU A 63 2.34 -4.03 -10.64
C LEU A 63 3.38 -3.44 -9.68
N ASN A 64 4.32 -4.26 -9.20
CA ASN A 64 5.39 -3.78 -8.32
C ASN A 64 6.36 -2.83 -9.03
N LEU A 65 6.72 -3.11 -10.26
CA LEU A 65 7.65 -2.32 -11.06
C LEU A 65 7.07 -0.95 -11.44
N SER A 66 5.80 -0.92 -11.83
CA SER A 66 5.14 0.29 -12.36
C SER A 66 4.53 1.21 -11.29
N LEU A 67 4.73 0.92 -10.00
CA LEU A 67 4.29 1.76 -8.89
C LEU A 67 5.44 2.61 -8.35
N ASP A 68 5.31 3.94 -8.43
CA ASP A 68 6.23 4.88 -7.80
C ASP A 68 5.81 5.15 -6.35
N ARG A 69 6.52 4.55 -5.43
CA ARG A 69 6.23 4.66 -3.99
C ARG A 69 6.57 6.05 -3.43
N ASN A 70 7.56 6.75 -4.02
CA ASN A 70 7.90 8.10 -3.58
C ASN A 70 6.75 9.08 -3.86
N VAL A 71 6.04 8.92 -4.98
CA VAL A 71 4.85 9.74 -5.25
C VAL A 71 3.80 9.53 -4.16
N ILE A 72 3.59 8.30 -3.69
CA ILE A 72 2.63 8.01 -2.62
C ILE A 72 3.08 8.63 -1.30
N THR A 73 4.33 8.40 -0.89
CA THR A 73 4.83 8.87 0.40
C THR A 73 4.99 10.38 0.46
N ASP A 74 5.52 10.99 -0.59
CA ASP A 74 5.96 12.40 -0.55
C ASP A 74 4.88 13.36 -1.06
N LYS A 75 4.05 12.92 -2.04
CA LYS A 75 3.08 13.80 -2.69
C LYS A 75 1.63 13.54 -2.27
N VAL A 76 1.27 12.28 -2.04
CA VAL A 76 -0.11 11.92 -1.67
C VAL A 76 -0.30 12.00 -0.16
N LEU A 77 0.61 11.47 0.63
CA LEU A 77 0.54 11.45 2.08
C LEU A 77 1.34 12.59 2.73
N GLY A 78 2.62 12.74 2.41
CA GLY A 78 3.46 13.85 2.86
C GLY A 78 3.65 13.96 4.38
N GLN A 79 3.57 12.85 5.11
CA GLN A 79 3.57 12.83 6.59
C GLN A 79 4.78 12.08 7.18
N GLY A 80 5.82 11.87 6.38
CA GLY A 80 7.06 11.21 6.82
C GLY A 80 7.08 9.69 6.63
N GLN A 81 6.13 9.12 5.89
CA GLN A 81 6.17 7.71 5.50
C GLN A 81 7.41 7.44 4.63
N THR A 82 8.02 6.26 4.81
CA THR A 82 9.19 5.84 4.05
C THR A 82 8.78 4.82 2.96
N PRO A 83 9.15 5.04 1.68
CA PRO A 83 8.90 4.06 0.63
C PRO A 83 9.73 2.80 0.87
N THR A 84 9.14 1.64 0.64
CA THR A 84 9.82 0.34 0.76
C THR A 84 9.40 -0.62 -0.34
N TYR A 85 10.29 -1.56 -0.69
CA TYR A 85 10.06 -2.63 -1.65
C TYR A 85 10.06 -4.01 -1.01
N VAL A 86 10.13 -4.03 0.34
CA VAL A 86 10.06 -5.24 1.17
C VAL A 86 8.97 -5.09 2.20
N PHE A 87 8.43 -6.21 2.68
CA PHE A 87 7.32 -6.19 3.63
C PHE A 87 7.76 -5.91 5.06
N THR A 88 8.94 -6.37 5.45
CA THR A 88 9.49 -6.12 6.78
C THR A 88 10.15 -4.73 6.83
N PRO A 89 9.76 -3.83 7.75
CA PRO A 89 10.41 -2.53 7.91
C PRO A 89 11.89 -2.67 8.26
N THR A 90 12.74 -1.81 7.68
CA THR A 90 14.19 -1.86 7.92
C THR A 90 14.61 -1.37 9.30
N TYR A 91 13.75 -0.73 10.03
CA TYR A 91 13.99 -0.20 11.39
C TYR A 91 13.43 -1.08 12.51
N ILE A 92 12.84 -2.24 12.20
CA ILE A 92 12.58 -3.30 13.17
C ILE A 92 13.89 -4.03 13.50
N GLU A 93 13.99 -4.66 14.66
CA GLU A 93 15.15 -5.49 15.00
C GLU A 93 15.39 -6.53 13.90
N GLU A 94 16.63 -6.66 13.45
CA GLU A 94 17.06 -7.48 12.30
C GLU A 94 16.56 -6.99 10.91
N GLY A 95 15.68 -6.00 10.84
CA GLY A 95 15.13 -5.50 9.59
C GLY A 95 16.18 -4.90 8.65
N GLN A 96 17.28 -4.34 9.20
CA GLN A 96 18.41 -3.82 8.45
C GLN A 96 19.17 -4.90 7.66
N LEU A 97 19.00 -6.19 8.01
CA LEU A 97 19.60 -7.30 7.27
C LEU A 97 18.82 -7.62 5.98
N ILE A 98 17.61 -7.10 5.86
CA ILE A 98 16.74 -7.38 4.71
C ILE A 98 17.11 -6.46 3.55
N GLN A 99 17.55 -7.06 2.45
CA GLN A 99 17.94 -6.33 1.26
C GLN A 99 16.72 -5.93 0.42
N GLN A 100 16.72 -4.68 -0.04
CA GLN A 100 15.76 -4.23 -1.04
C GLN A 100 16.04 -4.96 -2.38
N PRO A 101 15.01 -5.32 -3.16
CA PRO A 101 15.23 -5.96 -4.46
C PRO A 101 15.96 -5.02 -5.43
N ALA A 102 16.74 -5.60 -6.35
CA ALA A 102 17.61 -4.85 -7.26
C ALA A 102 16.86 -3.73 -8.01
N TYR A 103 15.67 -4.02 -8.50
CA TYR A 103 14.85 -3.05 -9.24
C TYR A 103 14.46 -1.80 -8.44
N SER A 104 14.59 -1.81 -7.11
CA SER A 104 14.32 -0.63 -6.27
C SER A 104 15.24 0.55 -6.59
N LYS A 105 16.41 0.28 -7.16
CA LYS A 105 17.43 1.26 -7.56
C LYS A 105 17.33 1.68 -9.02
N GLU A 106 16.50 1.01 -9.80
CA GLU A 106 16.34 1.30 -11.23
C GLU A 106 15.45 2.53 -11.44
N PRO A 107 15.73 3.34 -12.48
CA PRO A 107 14.87 4.45 -12.88
C PRO A 107 13.44 3.97 -13.21
N MET A 108 12.44 4.78 -12.89
CA MET A 108 11.04 4.45 -13.19
C MET A 108 10.79 4.15 -14.66
N ALA A 109 11.48 4.83 -15.59
CA ALA A 109 11.34 4.58 -17.01
C ALA A 109 11.68 3.12 -17.38
N GLN A 110 12.82 2.62 -16.91
CA GLN A 110 13.26 1.24 -17.13
C GLN A 110 12.29 0.23 -16.49
N ARG A 111 11.87 0.50 -15.27
CA ARG A 111 10.89 -0.34 -14.55
C ARG A 111 9.54 -0.40 -15.28
N ASN A 112 9.10 0.71 -15.84
CA ASN A 112 7.85 0.78 -16.59
C ASN A 112 7.93 -0.02 -17.92
N GLU A 113 9.06 0.04 -18.61
CA GLU A 113 9.29 -0.76 -19.82
C GLU A 113 9.26 -2.27 -19.52
N GLU A 114 9.92 -2.70 -18.45
CA GLU A 114 9.87 -4.09 -18.02
C GLU A 114 8.45 -4.51 -17.58
N ALA A 115 7.72 -3.63 -16.88
CA ALA A 115 6.33 -3.90 -16.50
C ALA A 115 5.42 -4.08 -17.72
N ILE A 116 5.57 -3.25 -18.74
CA ILE A 116 4.84 -3.36 -20.01
C ILE A 116 5.14 -4.71 -20.66
N LYS A 117 6.41 -5.07 -20.79
CA LYS A 117 6.84 -6.34 -21.38
C LYS A 117 6.22 -7.55 -20.65
N LEU A 118 6.28 -7.57 -19.33
CA LEU A 118 5.69 -8.65 -18.51
C LEU A 118 4.17 -8.76 -18.68
N LEU A 119 3.46 -7.65 -18.85
CA LEU A 119 2.04 -7.63 -19.13
C LEU A 119 1.71 -8.14 -20.53
N GLU A 120 2.48 -7.75 -21.54
CA GLU A 120 2.33 -8.23 -22.92
C GLU A 120 2.60 -9.73 -23.02
N GLU A 121 3.65 -10.25 -22.34
CA GLU A 121 3.94 -11.68 -22.21
C GLU A 121 2.81 -12.44 -21.51
N ALA A 122 2.08 -11.80 -20.59
CA ALA A 122 0.91 -12.35 -19.92
C ALA A 122 -0.38 -12.23 -20.76
N GLY A 123 -0.31 -11.69 -22.01
CA GLY A 123 -1.43 -11.60 -22.94
C GLY A 123 -2.26 -10.31 -22.85
N TYR A 124 -1.80 -9.30 -22.12
CA TYR A 124 -2.47 -8.01 -22.02
C TYR A 124 -2.01 -7.03 -23.10
N SER A 125 -2.92 -6.16 -23.53
CA SER A 125 -2.68 -5.14 -24.55
C SER A 125 -3.61 -3.94 -24.33
N LYS A 126 -3.44 -2.88 -25.09
CA LYS A 126 -4.37 -1.74 -25.05
C LYS A 126 -5.81 -2.13 -25.42
N ALA A 127 -5.99 -3.09 -26.32
CA ALA A 127 -7.30 -3.60 -26.71
C ALA A 127 -7.89 -4.57 -25.65
N ASN A 128 -7.03 -5.22 -24.88
CA ASN A 128 -7.40 -6.14 -23.79
C ASN A 128 -6.57 -5.83 -22.55
N PRO A 129 -6.85 -4.72 -21.83
CA PRO A 129 -6.07 -4.35 -20.65
C PRO A 129 -6.34 -5.30 -19.48
N LEU A 130 -5.34 -5.41 -18.60
CA LEU A 130 -5.50 -6.04 -17.29
C LEU A 130 -6.54 -5.23 -16.47
N LYS A 131 -7.64 -5.89 -16.11
CA LYS A 131 -8.71 -5.27 -15.30
C LYS A 131 -8.83 -5.97 -13.96
N PHE A 132 -8.85 -5.20 -12.88
CA PHE A 132 -9.09 -5.71 -11.54
C PHE A 132 -9.62 -4.62 -10.61
N SER A 133 -10.13 -5.01 -9.45
CA SER A 133 -10.55 -4.06 -8.43
C SER A 133 -9.55 -3.99 -7.26
N ILE A 134 -9.43 -2.78 -6.67
CA ILE A 134 -8.81 -2.59 -5.36
C ILE A 134 -9.89 -2.41 -4.33
N LEU A 135 -9.98 -3.34 -3.41
CA LEU A 135 -10.82 -3.25 -2.23
C LEU A 135 -10.07 -2.53 -1.09
N TYR A 136 -10.68 -1.51 -0.51
CA TYR A 136 -10.14 -0.83 0.67
C TYR A 136 -11.25 -0.52 1.69
N ASN A 137 -10.90 -0.46 2.98
CA ASN A 137 -11.84 -0.03 4.00
C ASN A 137 -12.03 1.49 3.95
N THR A 138 -13.23 1.95 4.26
CA THR A 138 -13.62 3.36 4.22
C THR A 138 -12.68 4.21 5.07
N ASN A 139 -11.85 5.01 4.40
CA ASN A 139 -10.90 5.96 4.99
C ASN A 139 -10.35 6.84 3.86
N GLU A 140 -10.27 8.15 4.08
CA GLU A 140 -9.85 9.10 3.04
C GLU A 140 -8.39 8.90 2.61
N ASN A 141 -7.47 8.53 3.51
CA ASN A 141 -6.09 8.26 3.14
C ASN A 141 -5.99 7.00 2.27
N HIS A 142 -6.73 5.95 2.59
CA HIS A 142 -6.77 4.73 1.78
C HIS A 142 -7.34 5.00 0.38
N LYS A 143 -8.37 5.83 0.30
CA LYS A 143 -8.95 6.27 -0.98
C LYS A 143 -7.94 7.05 -1.83
N LYS A 144 -7.24 8.02 -1.23
CA LYS A 144 -6.20 8.81 -1.92
C LYS A 144 -5.07 7.92 -2.45
N VAL A 145 -4.58 6.98 -1.65
CA VAL A 145 -3.54 6.03 -2.07
C VAL A 145 -4.04 5.14 -3.20
N ALA A 146 -5.26 4.63 -3.11
CA ALA A 146 -5.85 3.77 -4.14
C ALA A 146 -6.03 4.51 -5.48
N ILE A 147 -6.50 5.76 -5.45
CA ILE A 147 -6.61 6.63 -6.64
C ILE A 147 -5.23 6.85 -7.27
N ALA A 148 -4.23 7.19 -6.46
CA ALA A 148 -2.88 7.42 -6.93
C ALA A 148 -2.26 6.16 -7.55
N ALA A 149 -2.39 5.01 -6.90
CA ALA A 149 -1.90 3.73 -7.42
C ALA A 149 -2.56 3.36 -8.75
N ALA A 150 -3.89 3.45 -8.84
CA ALA A 150 -4.64 3.18 -10.07
C ALA A 150 -4.20 4.10 -11.22
N SER A 151 -4.04 5.40 -10.95
CA SER A 151 -3.59 6.38 -11.94
C SER A 151 -2.16 6.10 -12.41
N MET A 152 -1.25 5.79 -11.50
CA MET A 152 0.14 5.46 -11.83
C MET A 152 0.23 4.18 -12.65
N TRP A 153 -0.45 3.11 -12.28
CA TRP A 153 -0.48 1.88 -13.06
C TRP A 153 -0.97 2.12 -14.49
N LYS A 154 -2.07 2.87 -14.64
CA LYS A 154 -2.59 3.20 -15.97
C LYS A 154 -1.60 4.04 -16.80
N ALA A 155 -1.01 5.08 -16.21
CA ALA A 155 -0.08 5.96 -16.89
C ALA A 155 1.25 5.26 -17.23
N ASN A 156 1.86 4.61 -16.24
CA ASN A 156 3.17 3.98 -16.33
C ASN A 156 3.19 2.75 -17.26
N THR A 157 2.05 2.10 -17.45
CA THR A 157 1.91 0.96 -18.38
C THR A 157 1.23 1.35 -19.70
N LYS A 158 1.14 2.65 -20.00
CA LYS A 158 0.53 3.15 -21.26
C LYS A 158 -0.89 2.63 -21.50
N GLY A 159 -1.65 2.42 -20.41
CA GLY A 159 -3.05 1.97 -20.46
C GLY A 159 -3.24 0.45 -20.50
N LEU A 160 -2.18 -0.35 -20.27
CA LEU A 160 -2.32 -1.81 -20.17
C LEU A 160 -2.97 -2.26 -18.84
N ILE A 161 -3.11 -1.36 -17.86
CA ILE A 161 -3.79 -1.64 -16.59
C ILE A 161 -4.96 -0.68 -16.41
N ASP A 162 -6.12 -1.21 -16.05
CA ASP A 162 -7.33 -0.46 -15.73
C ASP A 162 -7.92 -0.96 -14.40
N VAL A 163 -7.96 -0.08 -13.40
CA VAL A 163 -8.28 -0.46 -12.02
C VAL A 163 -9.60 0.18 -11.59
N LYS A 164 -10.50 -0.65 -11.06
CA LYS A 164 -11.71 -0.21 -10.37
C LYS A 164 -11.46 -0.08 -8.87
N LEU A 165 -12.02 0.95 -8.25
CA LEU A 165 -11.91 1.15 -6.81
C LEU A 165 -13.21 0.73 -6.12
N GLU A 166 -13.09 -0.08 -5.05
CA GLU A 166 -14.21 -0.56 -4.26
C GLU A 166 -13.92 -0.29 -2.77
N ASN A 167 -14.87 0.34 -2.09
CA ASN A 167 -14.74 0.55 -0.67
C ASN A 167 -15.82 -0.19 0.13
N GLN A 168 -15.47 -0.62 1.32
CA GLN A 168 -16.37 -1.25 2.27
C GLN A 168 -16.15 -0.68 3.65
N GLU A 169 -17.19 -0.70 4.46
CA GLU A 169 -17.09 -0.46 5.89
C GLU A 169 -16.18 -1.53 6.54
N TRP A 170 -15.50 -1.18 7.63
CA TRP A 170 -14.42 -1.98 8.22
C TRP A 170 -14.78 -3.45 8.46
N LYS A 171 -15.92 -3.73 9.10
CA LYS A 171 -16.33 -5.11 9.40
C LYS A 171 -16.54 -5.93 8.13
N THR A 172 -17.30 -5.38 7.18
CA THR A 172 -17.57 -6.02 5.88
C THR A 172 -16.28 -6.22 5.09
N TYR A 173 -15.37 -5.26 5.14
CA TYR A 173 -14.06 -5.33 4.51
C TYR A 173 -13.20 -6.49 5.06
N ILE A 174 -13.13 -6.65 6.38
CA ILE A 174 -12.40 -7.75 7.02
C ILE A 174 -12.99 -9.11 6.63
N ASP A 175 -14.33 -9.24 6.64
CA ASP A 175 -15.00 -10.48 6.24
C ASP A 175 -14.76 -10.80 4.76
N SER A 176 -14.74 -9.80 3.89
CA SER A 176 -14.43 -9.96 2.46
C SER A 176 -12.99 -10.42 2.25
N ARG A 177 -12.01 -9.81 2.95
CA ARG A 177 -10.59 -10.23 2.89
C ARG A 177 -10.41 -11.69 3.35
N ARG A 178 -10.93 -12.03 4.53
CA ARG A 178 -10.82 -13.39 5.10
C ARG A 178 -11.43 -14.45 4.19
N ALA A 179 -12.54 -14.11 3.53
CA ALA A 179 -13.21 -14.98 2.59
C ALA A 179 -12.58 -15.00 1.18
N GLY A 180 -11.53 -14.23 0.92
CA GLY A 180 -10.88 -14.13 -0.41
C GLY A 180 -11.75 -13.45 -1.48
N ARG A 181 -12.75 -12.66 -1.09
CA ARG A 181 -13.67 -11.96 -2.01
C ARG A 181 -13.09 -10.61 -2.43
N TYR A 182 -11.92 -10.62 -3.07
CA TYR A 182 -11.25 -9.46 -3.63
C TYR A 182 -10.29 -9.88 -4.74
N ASP A 183 -9.91 -8.95 -5.58
CA ASP A 183 -8.79 -9.08 -6.53
C ASP A 183 -7.50 -8.60 -5.88
N ALA A 184 -7.42 -7.31 -5.60
CA ALA A 184 -6.40 -6.70 -4.75
C ALA A 184 -7.08 -6.04 -3.54
N ALA A 185 -6.48 -6.13 -2.36
CA ALA A 185 -7.02 -5.51 -1.15
C ALA A 185 -5.97 -4.64 -0.46
N ARG A 186 -6.40 -3.50 0.06
CA ARG A 186 -5.57 -2.71 0.97
C ARG A 186 -5.18 -3.58 2.16
N ALA A 187 -3.93 -3.58 2.51
CA ALA A 187 -3.40 -4.38 3.60
C ALA A 187 -2.28 -3.66 4.34
N GLY A 188 -1.69 -4.34 5.26
CA GLY A 188 -0.54 -3.92 6.02
C GLY A 188 -0.44 -4.75 7.29
N TRP A 189 0.67 -4.60 7.95
CA TRP A 189 0.93 -5.28 9.20
C TRP A 189 1.54 -4.30 10.19
N ASN A 190 1.01 -4.27 11.40
CA ASN A 190 1.65 -3.66 12.56
C ASN A 190 2.34 -4.76 13.34
N ALA A 191 3.60 -4.58 13.69
CA ALA A 191 4.34 -5.57 14.47
C ALA A 191 3.69 -5.82 15.83
N ASP A 192 3.54 -7.09 16.22
CA ASP A 192 3.10 -7.48 17.55
C ASP A 192 4.24 -7.33 18.56
N TYR A 193 5.48 -7.39 18.09
CA TYR A 193 6.72 -7.25 18.87
C TYR A 193 7.86 -6.79 17.95
N ASN A 194 8.94 -6.25 18.54
CA ASN A 194 10.05 -5.68 17.77
C ASN A 194 11.05 -6.75 17.27
N GLN A 195 10.60 -7.61 16.38
CA GLN A 195 11.45 -8.60 15.65
C GLN A 195 10.90 -8.84 14.25
N ALA A 196 11.76 -9.15 13.29
CA ALA A 196 11.39 -9.40 11.89
C ALA A 196 10.42 -10.58 11.72
N THR A 197 10.41 -11.54 12.63
CA THR A 197 9.57 -12.73 12.59
C THR A 197 8.07 -12.42 12.62
N THR A 198 7.63 -11.28 13.23
CA THR A 198 6.22 -10.88 13.21
C THR A 198 5.73 -10.63 11.78
N PHE A 199 6.59 -10.15 10.90
CA PHE A 199 6.30 -9.96 9.47
C PHE A 199 6.42 -11.26 8.68
N GLY A 200 7.44 -12.10 8.98
CA GLY A 200 7.63 -13.40 8.33
C GLY A 200 6.48 -14.36 8.58
N ASN A 201 5.95 -14.40 9.79
CA ASN A 201 4.83 -15.24 10.19
C ASN A 201 3.54 -14.94 9.41
N TYR A 202 3.41 -13.72 8.87
CA TYR A 202 2.28 -13.33 8.02
C TYR A 202 2.15 -14.23 6.78
N PHE A 203 3.27 -14.70 6.21
CA PHE A 203 3.32 -15.46 4.96
C PHE A 203 3.30 -16.98 5.14
N LEU A 204 3.31 -17.49 6.36
CA LEU A 204 3.22 -18.93 6.58
C LEU A 204 1.92 -19.49 6.00
N SER A 205 1.98 -20.66 5.37
CA SER A 205 0.84 -21.28 4.69
C SER A 205 -0.33 -21.59 5.64
N ASN A 206 -0.04 -21.83 6.92
CA ASN A 206 -1.01 -22.09 7.98
C ASN A 206 -1.40 -20.82 8.77
N SER A 207 -0.86 -19.66 8.44
CA SER A 207 -1.21 -18.40 9.10
C SER A 207 -2.62 -17.94 8.70
N SER A 208 -3.45 -17.63 9.67
CA SER A 208 -4.77 -17.00 9.45
C SER A 208 -4.67 -15.60 8.83
N ASN A 209 -3.50 -14.96 8.94
CA ASN A 209 -3.22 -13.65 8.37
C ASN A 209 -2.84 -13.71 6.88
N ASN A 210 -2.42 -14.88 6.38
CA ASN A 210 -2.12 -15.09 4.96
C ASN A 210 -3.40 -15.20 4.13
N THR A 211 -4.16 -14.10 4.06
CA THR A 211 -5.42 -14.04 3.28
C THR A 211 -5.16 -14.02 1.77
N ALA A 212 -3.98 -13.57 1.35
CA ALA A 212 -3.55 -13.55 -0.05
C ALA A 212 -3.10 -14.92 -0.59
N LYS A 213 -2.90 -15.89 0.30
CA LYS A 213 -2.50 -17.27 -0.06
C LYS A 213 -1.16 -17.34 -0.83
N TYR A 214 -0.16 -16.60 -0.32
CA TYR A 214 1.23 -16.69 -0.77
C TYR A 214 1.79 -18.11 -0.63
#